data_e921376b16dd5ff2f97644b22561d1e3
#
_entry.id   e921376b16dd5ff2f97644b22561d1e3
#
_cell.length_a   1.000
_cell.length_b   1.000
_cell.length_c   1.000
_cell.angle_alpha   90.00
_cell.angle_beta   90.00
_cell.angle_gamma   90.00
#
_symmetry.space_group_name_H-M   'P 1'
#
loop_
_entity.id
_entity.type
_entity.pdbx_description
1 polymer ?
#
loop_
_entity_poly.entity_id
_entity_poly.type
_entity_poly.pdbx_seq_one_letter_code
_entity_poly.pdbx_strand_id
1 'polypeptide(L)' 'MQPNDKLVKFLRDNRPNSFCPACLGLEAGMSLQDARAMVSGMQRLLAEFKLQAAQCHRCGRSMEVIAAV' A
#
# COMPACT_ATOMS: atom_id res chain seq x y z
N MET A 1 6.45 11.62 12.72
CA MET A 1 6.29 10.34 12.01
C MET A 1 5.91 10.62 10.55
N GLN A 2 6.58 9.98 9.62
CA GLN A 2 6.33 10.19 8.19
C GLN A 2 5.18 9.28 7.73
N PRO A 3 4.32 9.73 6.79
CA PRO A 3 3.22 8.89 6.29
C PRO A 3 3.69 7.56 5.72
N ASN A 4 4.86 7.53 5.05
CA ASN A 4 5.36 6.27 4.49
C ASN A 4 5.75 5.27 5.58
N ASP A 5 6.23 5.72 6.74
CA ASP A 5 6.53 4.82 7.86
C ASP A 5 5.27 4.15 8.36
N LYS A 6 4.17 4.89 8.42
CA LYS A 6 2.88 4.36 8.83
C LYS A 6 2.39 3.29 7.85
N LEU A 7 2.53 3.55 6.55
CA LEU A 7 2.13 2.59 5.52
C LEU A 7 3.01 1.34 5.53
N VAL A 8 4.31 1.53 5.71
CA VAL A 8 5.26 0.41 5.79
C VAL A 8 4.88 -0.51 6.95
N LYS A 9 4.64 0.05 8.12
CA LYS A 9 4.24 -0.72 9.29
C LYS A 9 2.91 -1.43 9.06
N PHE A 10 1.94 -0.72 8.50
CA PHE A 10 0.62 -1.28 8.21
C PHE A 10 0.72 -2.50 7.30
N LEU A 11 1.48 -2.38 6.21
CA LEU A 11 1.64 -3.48 5.26
C LEU A 11 2.40 -4.66 5.87
N ARG A 12 3.42 -4.39 6.66
CA ARG A 12 4.17 -5.45 7.34
C ARG A 12 3.32 -6.18 8.37
N ASP A 13 2.51 -5.45 9.13
CA ASP A 13 1.63 -6.04 10.14
C ASP A 13 0.51 -6.88 9.51
N ASN A 14 0.16 -6.60 8.26
CA ASN A 14 -0.91 -7.29 7.56
C ASN A 14 -0.42 -8.23 6.45
N ARG A 15 0.86 -8.59 6.46
CA ARG A 15 1.40 -9.55 5.49
C ARG A 15 0.66 -10.87 5.53
N PRO A 16 0.45 -11.53 4.40
CA PRO A 16 0.78 -11.12 3.02
C PRO A 16 -0.37 -10.41 2.30
N ASN A 17 -1.28 -9.80 3.04
CA ASN A 17 -2.46 -9.17 2.47
C ASN A 17 -2.08 -7.96 1.62
N SER A 18 -2.80 -7.75 0.53
CA SER A 18 -2.57 -6.66 -0.40
C SER A 18 -3.66 -5.60 -0.28
N PHE A 19 -3.28 -4.35 -0.52
CA PHE A 19 -4.18 -3.20 -0.37
C PHE A 19 -4.01 -2.25 -1.54
N CYS A 20 -5.13 -1.63 -1.98
CA CYS A 20 -5.08 -0.64 -3.03
C CYS A 20 -4.66 0.73 -2.47
N PRO A 21 -4.14 1.63 -3.32
CA PRO A 21 -3.73 2.96 -2.84
C PRO A 21 -4.83 3.75 -2.17
N ALA A 22 -6.08 3.60 -2.61
CA ALA A 22 -7.21 4.29 -1.98
C ALA A 22 -7.39 3.88 -0.51
N CYS A 23 -7.31 2.57 -0.22
CA CYS A 23 -7.41 2.09 1.15
C CYS A 23 -6.22 2.52 1.99
N LEU A 24 -5.02 2.51 1.41
CA LEU A 24 -3.82 2.99 2.10
C LEU A 24 -3.91 4.48 2.39
N GLY A 25 -4.46 5.26 1.45
CA GLY A 25 -4.69 6.68 1.67
C GLY A 25 -5.62 6.94 2.83
N LEU A 26 -6.70 6.18 2.94
CA LEU A 26 -7.62 6.28 4.08
C LEU A 26 -6.93 5.93 5.39
N GLU A 27 -6.11 4.90 5.39
CA GLU A 27 -5.40 4.47 6.60
C GLU A 27 -4.38 5.50 7.07
N ALA A 28 -3.68 6.13 6.14
CA ALA A 28 -2.65 7.11 6.46
C ALA A 28 -3.16 8.56 6.50
N GLY A 29 -4.42 8.80 6.13
CA GLY A 29 -5.00 10.14 6.11
C GLY A 29 -4.47 11.01 4.97
N MET A 30 -4.23 10.42 3.81
CA MET A 30 -3.73 11.14 2.64
C MET A 30 -4.64 10.94 1.43
N SER A 31 -4.48 11.77 0.40
CA SER A 31 -5.25 11.66 -0.83
C SER A 31 -4.84 10.43 -1.64
N LEU A 32 -5.69 10.02 -2.59
CA LEU A 32 -5.39 8.92 -3.49
C LEU A 32 -4.11 9.17 -4.30
N GLN A 33 -3.91 10.40 -4.78
CA GLN A 33 -2.71 10.74 -5.54
C GLN A 33 -1.45 10.61 -4.70
N ASP A 34 -1.51 11.10 -3.46
CA ASP A 34 -0.38 11.01 -2.54
C ASP A 34 -0.09 9.54 -2.20
N ALA A 35 -1.13 8.75 -1.99
CA ALA A 35 -0.97 7.33 -1.71
C ALA A 35 -0.32 6.59 -2.88
N ARG A 36 -0.71 6.91 -4.12
CA ARG A 36 -0.10 6.31 -5.31
C ARG A 36 1.37 6.67 -5.44
N ALA A 37 1.72 7.91 -5.20
CA ALA A 37 3.11 8.35 -5.23
C ALA A 37 3.95 7.64 -4.16
N MET A 38 3.41 7.51 -2.96
CA MET A 38 4.03 6.78 -1.87
C MET A 38 4.29 5.33 -2.22
N VAL A 39 3.27 4.66 -2.75
CA VAL A 39 3.33 3.24 -3.11
C VAL A 39 4.42 3.01 -4.16
N SER A 40 4.49 3.86 -5.18
CA SER A 40 5.54 3.78 -6.19
C SER A 40 6.93 3.95 -5.59
N GLY A 41 7.09 4.91 -4.68
CA GLY A 41 8.35 5.13 -4.00
C GLY A 41 8.76 3.96 -3.13
N MET A 42 7.80 3.39 -2.39
CA MET A 42 8.06 2.25 -1.53
C MET A 42 8.51 1.04 -2.34
N GLN A 43 7.87 0.77 -3.46
CA GLN A 43 8.24 -0.35 -4.32
C GLN A 43 9.67 -0.24 -4.83
N ARG A 44 10.10 0.98 -5.17
CA ARG A 44 11.46 1.22 -5.67
C ARG A 44 12.53 1.07 -4.60
N LEU A 45 12.22 1.56 -3.39
CA LEU A 45 13.21 1.65 -2.31
C LEU A 45 13.26 0.39 -1.46
N LEU A 46 12.14 -0.33 -1.35
CA LEU A 46 12.01 -1.47 -0.45
C LEU A 46 11.62 -2.71 -1.24
N ALA A 47 12.56 -3.63 -1.37
CA ALA A 47 12.37 -4.85 -2.17
C ALA A 47 11.27 -5.76 -1.62
N GLU A 48 10.90 -5.60 -0.35
CA GLU A 48 9.86 -6.41 0.27
C GLU A 48 8.44 -6.08 -0.22
N PHE A 49 8.26 -4.93 -0.88
CA PHE A 49 6.95 -4.54 -1.38
C PHE A 49 6.82 -4.83 -2.87
N LYS A 50 5.70 -5.44 -3.24
CA LYS A 50 5.40 -5.77 -4.63
C LYS A 50 4.08 -5.16 -5.06
N LEU A 51 4.09 -4.53 -6.24
CA LEU A 51 2.89 -4.07 -6.91
C LEU A 51 2.42 -5.16 -7.86
N GLN A 52 1.14 -5.48 -7.82
CA GLN A 52 0.56 -6.50 -8.70
C GLN A 52 -0.91 -6.23 -8.91
N ALA A 53 -1.46 -6.76 -9.99
CA ALA A 53 -2.90 -6.73 -10.24
C ALA A 53 -3.53 -7.86 -9.42
N ALA A 54 -4.31 -7.49 -8.40
CA ALA A 54 -4.94 -8.46 -7.52
C ALA A 54 -6.10 -7.79 -6.80
N GLN A 55 -6.78 -8.55 -5.95
CA GLN A 55 -7.89 -8.04 -5.19
C GLN A 55 -7.40 -7.39 -3.90
N CYS A 56 -7.91 -6.17 -3.61
CA CYS A 56 -7.62 -5.50 -2.36
C CYS A 56 -8.28 -6.25 -1.20
N HIS A 57 -7.51 -6.53 -0.17
CA HIS A 57 -8.02 -7.25 1.00
C HIS A 57 -9.11 -6.48 1.74
N ARG A 58 -9.05 -5.15 1.71
CA ARG A 58 -9.98 -4.31 2.48
C ARG A 58 -11.27 -3.99 1.71
N CYS A 59 -11.16 -3.49 0.47
CA CYS A 59 -12.33 -3.09 -0.29
C CYS A 59 -12.83 -4.15 -1.28
N GLY A 60 -12.03 -5.17 -1.55
CA GLY A 60 -12.41 -6.27 -2.42
C GLY A 60 -12.36 -5.98 -3.90
N ARG A 61 -11.91 -4.80 -4.31
CA ARG A 61 -11.82 -4.44 -5.73
C ARG A 61 -10.57 -5.02 -6.36
N SER A 62 -10.70 -5.45 -7.62
CA SER A 62 -9.56 -5.92 -8.41
C SER A 62 -8.89 -4.72 -9.07
N MET A 63 -7.63 -4.46 -8.69
CA MET A 63 -6.87 -3.34 -9.23
C MET A 63 -5.40 -3.53 -8.88
N GLU A 64 -4.56 -2.56 -9.24
CA GLU A 64 -3.18 -2.59 -8.80
C GLU A 64 -3.11 -2.40 -7.29
N VAL A 65 -2.52 -3.36 -6.61
CA VAL A 65 -2.40 -3.36 -5.15
C VAL A 65 -0.94 -3.56 -4.76
N ILE A 66 -0.62 -3.22 -3.52
CA ILE A 66 0.72 -3.42 -2.97
C ILE A 66 0.63 -4.31 -1.75
N ALA A 67 1.62 -5.18 -1.60
CA ALA A 67 1.72 -6.08 -0.45
C ALA A 67 3.16 -6.22 -0.02
N ALA A 68 3.37 -6.41 1.28
CA ALA A 68 4.66 -6.81 1.82
C ALA A 68 4.79 -8.33 1.70
N VAL A 69 5.94 -8.79 1.26
CA VAL A 69 6.22 -10.22 1.12
C VAL A 69 7.31 -10.68 2.08
#